data_ea04c14708356db3ef29be50dc1f7b13
#
_entry.id   ea04c14708356db3ef29be50dc1f7b13
#
_cell.length_a   1.000
_cell.length_b   1.000
_cell.length_c   1.000
_cell.angle_alpha   90.00
_cell.angle_beta   90.00
_cell.angle_gamma   90.00
#
_symmetry.space_group_name_H-M   'P 1'
#
loop_
_entity.id
_entity.type
_entity.pdbx_description
1 polymer ?
#
loop_
_entity_poly.entity_id
_entity_poly.type
_entity_poly.pdbx_seq_one_letter_code
_entity_poly.pdbx_strand_id
1 'polypeptide(L)'
;MRSLKHITNSIKTFLGSQPNELKVLNGGRNNRVIQASHPSLGSVVIKDYFAEIPDSLERLTREWNYLTQLKKAQISDVPLPLFKDTKNGYAVFSFVKGKKLLC
;
A
#
# COMPACT_ATOMS: atom_id res chain seq x y z
N MET A 1 16.80 -2.37 1.47
CA MET A 1 15.39 -2.32 1.88
C MET A 1 15.14 -1.12 2.78
N ARG A 2 14.09 -0.38 2.54
CA ARG A 2 13.77 0.78 3.36
C ARG A 2 13.13 0.33 4.67
N SER A 3 13.37 1.09 5.73
CA SER A 3 12.74 0.82 7.02
C SER A 3 11.27 1.22 6.99
N LEU A 4 10.48 0.63 7.89
CA LEU A 4 9.09 1.06 8.06
C LEU A 4 9.00 2.52 8.46
N LYS A 5 9.95 3.00 9.24
CA LYS A 5 9.97 4.41 9.65
C LYS A 5 10.08 5.34 8.44
N HIS A 6 10.85 4.96 7.43
CA HIS A 6 10.97 5.76 6.22
C HIS A 6 9.61 5.90 5.51
N ILE A 7 8.88 4.79 5.42
CA ILE A 7 7.56 4.78 4.77
C ILE A 7 6.55 5.58 5.60
N THR A 8 6.51 5.38 6.92
CA THR A 8 5.56 6.10 7.77
C THR A 8 5.83 7.61 7.77
N ASN A 9 7.11 8.01 7.72
CA ASN A 9 7.45 9.43 7.62
C ASN A 9 7.01 10.02 6.29
N SER A 10 7.14 9.26 5.21
CA SER A 10 6.67 9.70 3.90
C SER A 10 5.16 9.91 3.91
N ILE A 11 4.42 8.97 4.47
CA ILE A 11 2.97 9.09 4.57
C ILE A 11 2.59 10.33 5.39
N LYS A 12 3.27 10.54 6.51
CA LYS A 12 3.03 11.72 7.35
C LYS A 12 3.26 13.01 6.57
N THR A 13 4.31 13.06 5.77
CA THR A 13 4.65 14.24 4.98
C THR A 13 3.53 14.58 3.99
N PHE A 14 2.98 13.58 3.30
CA PHE A 14 2.00 13.82 2.26
C PHE A 14 0.56 13.91 2.80
N LEU A 15 0.23 13.18 3.86
CA LEU A 15 -1.15 13.11 4.36
C LEU A 15 -1.37 13.84 5.68
N GLY A 16 -0.30 14.38 6.27
CA GLY A 16 -0.40 15.13 7.52
C GLY A 16 -0.36 14.29 8.79
N SER A 17 -0.56 12.99 8.68
CA SER A 17 -0.56 12.07 9.83
C SER A 17 0.11 10.77 9.45
N GLN A 18 0.79 10.16 10.42
CA GLN A 18 1.41 8.86 10.17
C GLN A 18 0.46 7.73 10.55
N PRO A 19 0.61 6.56 9.92
CA PRO A 19 -0.16 5.38 10.31
C PRO A 19 0.33 4.84 11.65
N ASN A 20 -0.55 4.11 12.34
CA ASN A 20 -0.29 3.51 13.64
C ASN A 20 -0.57 2.01 13.59
N GLU A 21 -0.18 1.30 14.65
CA GLU A 21 -0.49 -0.11 14.82
C GLU A 21 -0.04 -0.95 13.63
N LEU A 22 1.20 -0.75 13.24
CA LEU A 22 1.79 -1.43 12.09
C LEU A 22 1.98 -2.91 12.37
N LYS A 23 1.51 -3.75 11.44
CA LYS A 23 1.68 -5.20 11.54
C LYS A 23 2.08 -5.73 10.17
N VAL A 24 3.24 -6.36 10.10
CA VAL A 24 3.70 -6.96 8.85
C VAL A 24 2.93 -8.26 8.64
N LEU A 25 2.15 -8.32 7.57
CA LEU A 25 1.36 -9.50 7.22
C LEU A 25 2.13 -10.47 6.35
N ASN A 26 2.99 -9.96 5.49
CA ASN A 26 3.77 -10.77 4.57
C ASN A 26 5.05 -10.01 4.25
N GLY A 27 6.19 -10.68 4.37
CA GLY A 27 7.48 -10.12 4.01
C GLY A 27 8.18 -11.03 3.03
N GLY A 28 8.08 -10.73 1.74
CA GLY A 28 8.70 -11.51 0.69
C GLY A 28 9.95 -10.85 0.16
N ARG A 29 10.53 -11.45 -0.89
CA ARG A 29 11.73 -10.90 -1.53
C ARG A 29 11.42 -9.63 -2.32
N ASN A 30 10.24 -9.56 -2.93
CA ASN A 30 9.91 -8.53 -3.89
C ASN A 30 8.93 -7.49 -3.35
N ASN A 31 8.30 -7.77 -2.21
CA ASN A 31 7.40 -6.81 -1.60
C ASN A 31 7.15 -7.18 -0.15
N ARG A 32 6.55 -6.24 0.58
CA ARG A 32 6.17 -6.41 1.97
C ARG A 32 4.77 -5.82 2.13
N VAL A 33 3.90 -6.54 2.84
CA VAL A 33 2.52 -6.11 3.08
C VAL A 33 2.35 -5.80 4.55
N ILE A 34 1.88 -4.60 4.85
CA ILE A 34 1.77 -4.10 6.22
C ILE A 34 0.35 -3.62 6.46
N GLN A 35 -0.29 -4.13 7.51
CA GLN A 35 -1.58 -3.62 7.96
C GLN A 35 -1.35 -2.48 8.94
N ALA A 36 -2.18 -1.43 8.87
CA ALA A 36 -2.04 -0.29 9.76
C ALA A 36 -3.39 0.41 9.93
N SER A 37 -3.44 1.35 10.85
CA SER A 37 -4.57 2.23 11.06
C SER A 37 -4.13 3.66 10.81
N HIS A 38 -4.91 4.43 10.06
CA HIS A 38 -4.58 5.82 9.75
C HIS A 38 -5.70 6.72 10.23
N PRO A 39 -5.39 7.87 10.87
CA PRO A 39 -6.44 8.75 11.42
C PRO A 39 -7.47 9.21 10.40
N SER A 40 -7.06 9.44 9.15
CA SER A 40 -7.96 9.93 8.10
C SER A 40 -8.51 8.83 7.22
N LEU A 41 -7.77 7.74 7.03
CA LEU A 41 -8.12 6.69 6.07
C LEU A 41 -8.72 5.45 6.72
N GLY A 42 -8.60 5.30 8.04
CA GLY A 42 -9.07 4.11 8.73
C GLY A 42 -8.11 2.95 8.58
N SER A 43 -8.63 1.73 8.55
CA SER A 43 -7.80 0.53 8.38
C SER A 43 -7.27 0.47 6.97
N VAL A 44 -5.96 0.35 6.85
CA VAL A 44 -5.28 0.36 5.55
C VAL A 44 -4.28 -0.77 5.45
N VAL A 45 -3.89 -1.04 4.21
CA VAL A 45 -2.78 -1.94 3.90
C VAL A 45 -1.77 -1.13 3.12
N ILE A 46 -0.52 -1.17 3.58
CA ILE A 46 0.59 -0.53 2.90
C ILE A 46 1.37 -1.63 2.21
N LYS A 47 1.52 -1.51 0.91
CA LYS A 47 2.32 -2.46 0.14
C LYS A 47 3.60 -1.80 -0.32
N ASP A 48 4.72 -2.30 0.20
CA ASP A 48 6.05 -1.81 -0.11
C ASP A 48 6.63 -2.69 -1.21
N TYR A 49 6.85 -2.12 -2.38
CA TYR A 49 7.35 -2.85 -3.56
C TYR A 49 8.87 -2.85 -3.64
N PHE A 50 9.54 -2.32 -2.60
CA PHE A 50 11.01 -2.25 -2.54
C PHE A 50 11.56 -1.49 -3.74
N ALA A 51 11.58 -0.16 -3.62
CA ALA A 51 11.94 0.75 -4.73
C ALA A 51 13.28 0.43 -5.37
N GLU A 52 14.21 -0.19 -4.63
CA GLU A 52 15.52 -0.54 -5.13
C GLU A 52 15.53 -1.77 -6.05
N ILE A 53 14.44 -2.54 -6.08
CA ILE A 53 14.36 -3.72 -6.94
C ILE A 53 13.95 -3.29 -8.35
N PRO A 54 14.63 -3.78 -9.41
CA PRO A 54 14.21 -3.50 -10.78
C PRO A 54 12.75 -3.91 -10.99
N ASP A 55 12.03 -3.20 -11.81
CA ASP A 55 10.61 -3.39 -12.13
C ASP A 55 9.62 -3.15 -10.95
N SER A 56 10.10 -2.67 -9.81
CA SER A 56 9.20 -2.38 -8.68
C SER A 56 8.13 -1.36 -9.05
N LEU A 57 8.51 -0.30 -9.76
CA LEU A 57 7.56 0.72 -10.19
C LEU A 57 6.52 0.15 -11.15
N GLU A 58 6.94 -0.73 -12.04
CA GLU A 58 6.03 -1.38 -12.98
C GLU A 58 5.01 -2.24 -12.23
N ARG A 59 5.45 -3.02 -11.24
CA ARG A 59 4.53 -3.84 -10.44
C ARG A 59 3.55 -2.98 -9.65
N LEU A 60 4.02 -1.91 -9.03
CA LEU A 60 3.18 -0.97 -8.30
C LEU A 60 2.13 -0.37 -9.24
N THR A 61 2.56 0.13 -10.40
CA THR A 61 1.68 0.77 -11.36
C THR A 61 0.62 -0.20 -11.89
N ARG A 62 1.02 -1.43 -12.19
CA ARG A 62 0.10 -2.45 -12.70
C ARG A 62 -0.99 -2.77 -11.68
N GLU A 63 -0.62 -3.00 -10.43
CA GLU A 63 -1.59 -3.33 -9.39
C GLU A 63 -2.50 -2.14 -9.08
N TRP A 64 -1.93 -0.94 -9.01
CA TRP A 64 -2.70 0.28 -8.79
C TRP A 64 -3.75 0.47 -9.89
N ASN A 65 -3.35 0.33 -11.14
CA ASN A 65 -4.26 0.51 -12.27
C ASN A 65 -5.34 -0.56 -12.31
N TYR A 66 -4.99 -1.80 -11.99
CA TYR A 66 -5.96 -2.88 -11.93
C TYR A 66 -7.05 -2.59 -10.89
N LEU A 67 -6.66 -2.21 -9.67
CA LEU A 67 -7.61 -1.92 -8.61
C LEU A 67 -8.43 -0.66 -8.92
N THR A 68 -7.82 0.33 -9.58
CA THR A 68 -8.54 1.52 -10.02
C THR A 68 -9.64 1.15 -11.01
N GLN A 69 -9.38 0.23 -11.92
CA GLN A 69 -10.38 -0.22 -12.87
C GLN A 69 -11.50 -0.99 -12.20
N LEU A 70 -11.19 -1.82 -11.21
CA LEU A 70 -12.23 -2.50 -10.44
C LEU A 70 -13.12 -1.51 -9.71
N LYS A 71 -12.55 -0.44 -9.18
CA LYS A 71 -13.32 0.62 -8.53
C LYS A 71 -14.27 1.29 -9.52
N LYS A 72 -13.78 1.62 -10.70
CA LYS A 72 -14.61 2.23 -11.75
C LYS A 72 -15.73 1.33 -12.20
N ALA A 73 -15.50 0.02 -12.22
CA ALA A 73 -16.52 -0.96 -12.59
C ALA A 73 -17.46 -1.27 -11.42
N GLN A 74 -17.28 -0.60 -10.28
CA GLN A 74 -18.11 -0.77 -9.08
C GLN A 74 -18.08 -2.19 -8.54
N ILE A 75 -16.94 -2.87 -8.70
CA ILE A 75 -16.71 -4.17 -8.09
C ILE A 75 -16.48 -3.95 -6.60
N SER A 76 -17.29 -4.61 -5.76
CA SER A 76 -17.18 -4.49 -4.32
C SER A 76 -16.21 -5.53 -3.74
N ASP A 77 -15.87 -5.36 -2.46
CA ASP A 77 -15.06 -6.31 -1.69
C ASP A 77 -13.63 -6.46 -2.21
N VAL A 78 -13.11 -5.42 -2.85
CA VAL A 78 -11.71 -5.37 -3.26
C VAL A 78 -11.04 -4.15 -2.61
N PRO A 79 -9.73 -4.21 -2.37
CA PRO A 79 -9.02 -3.05 -1.81
C PRO A 79 -9.14 -1.85 -2.74
N LEU A 80 -9.36 -0.67 -2.14
CA LEU A 80 -9.42 0.57 -2.92
C LEU A 80 -8.06 1.24 -2.89
N PRO A 81 -7.53 1.69 -4.04
CA PRO A 81 -6.29 2.46 -4.05
C PRO A 81 -6.55 3.82 -3.42
N LEU A 82 -5.78 4.16 -2.39
CA LEU A 82 -5.96 5.38 -1.62
C LEU A 82 -4.84 6.39 -1.86
N PHE A 83 -3.59 5.92 -1.88
CA PHE A 83 -2.44 6.80 -2.01
C PHE A 83 -1.25 5.99 -2.52
N LYS A 84 -0.42 6.60 -3.35
CA LYS A 84 0.81 5.94 -3.79
C LYS A 84 1.96 6.95 -3.82
N ASP A 85 3.16 6.43 -3.61
CA ASP A 85 4.39 7.18 -3.72
C ASP A 85 5.33 6.38 -4.62
N THR A 86 5.38 6.75 -5.89
CA THR A 86 6.19 6.02 -6.86
C THR A 86 7.68 6.21 -6.63
N LYS A 87 8.08 7.34 -6.04
CA LYS A 87 9.48 7.60 -5.74
C LYS A 87 10.00 6.66 -4.66
N ASN A 88 9.21 6.44 -3.61
CA ASN A 88 9.60 5.56 -2.52
C ASN A 88 9.10 4.14 -2.71
N GLY A 89 8.32 3.87 -3.75
CA GLY A 89 7.93 2.52 -4.15
C GLY A 89 6.93 1.84 -3.26
N TYR A 90 5.97 2.57 -2.73
CA TYR A 90 4.90 1.97 -1.94
C TYR A 90 3.54 2.51 -2.33
N ALA A 91 2.49 1.79 -1.97
CA ALA A 91 1.12 2.24 -2.16
C ALA A 91 0.28 1.88 -0.93
N VAL A 92 -0.78 2.63 -0.71
CA VAL A 92 -1.70 2.44 0.41
C VAL A 92 -3.07 2.11 -0.16
N PHE A 93 -3.64 1.02 0.34
CA PHE A 93 -4.96 0.54 -0.07
C PHE A 93 -5.85 0.39 1.15
N SER A 94 -7.17 0.41 0.95
CA SER A 94 -8.09 0.12 2.04
C SER A 94 -7.94 -1.34 2.45
N PHE A 95 -8.13 -1.63 3.75
CA PHE A 95 -8.10 -2.99 4.25
C PHE A 95 -9.47 -3.63 4.03
N VAL A 96 -9.49 -4.82 3.42
CA VAL A 96 -10.72 -5.58 3.23
C VAL A 96 -10.59 -6.87 4.03
N LYS A 97 -11.40 -6.97 5.08
CA LYS A 97 -11.35 -8.11 6.00
C LYS A 97 -11.70 -9.40 5.27
N GLY A 98 -10.91 -10.43 5.51
CA GLY A 98 -11.16 -11.74 4.93
C GLY A 98 -10.71 -11.90 3.47
N LYS A 99 -10.08 -10.88 2.90
CA LYS A 99 -9.59 -10.93 1.52
C LYS A 99 -8.07 -10.82 1.49
N LYS A 100 -7.45 -11.52 0.55
CA LYS A 100 -6.03 -11.37 0.31
C LYS A 100 -5.79 -10.25 -0.69
N LEU A 101 -4.70 -9.51 -0.49
CA LEU A 101 -4.29 -8.55 -1.50
C LEU A 101 -3.71 -9.31 -2.70
N LEU A 102 -3.96 -8.76 -3.87
CA LEU A 102 -3.35 -9.26 -5.09
C LEU A 102 -1.85 -8.96 -5.07
N CYS A 103 -1.07 -9.90 -5.53
CA CYS A 103 0.39 -9.77 -5.55
C CYS A 103 0.91 -9.63 -6.96
#